data_fad1214687911de661ab62be412105de
#
_entry.id   fad1214687911de661ab62be412105de
#
_cell.length_a   1.000
_cell.length_b   1.000
_cell.length_c   1.000
_cell.angle_alpha   90.00
_cell.angle_beta   90.00
_cell.angle_gamma   90.00
#
_symmetry.space_group_name_H-M   'P 1'
#
loop_
_entity.id
_entity.type
_entity.pdbx_description
1 polymer ?
#
loop_
_entity_poly.entity_id
_entity_poly.type
_entity_poly.pdbx_seq_one_letter_code
_entity_poly.pdbx_strand_id
1 'polypeptide(L)'
;MNSFKQHTGLVAPLDRANVDTDQIIPKQFLKRIERTGFGEFLFFDWRYLSDGAPNPKFILNEPRYTGASILVAGKNFGCGSSREHAPWSLAEYGFRAIISTSYADIFANNCFKNGMLPIVLPESVVLEIFQRTQENEGYKLNIDLEKQTVTDEIGLSASFQVSEFQKYCLLEGLDDIGLTLRHEDAITAYEATRK
;
A
#
# COMPACT_ATOMS: atom_id res chain seq x y z
N MET A 1 9.63 7.03 -8.67
CA MET A 1 8.22 6.68 -8.29
C MET A 1 7.32 7.91 -8.34
N ASN A 2 5.95 7.75 -8.25
CA ASN A 2 5.07 8.91 -8.18
C ASN A 2 5.11 9.53 -6.77
N SER A 3 5.10 10.87 -6.70
CA SER A 3 5.04 11.58 -5.40
C SER A 3 3.71 11.33 -4.70
N PHE A 4 3.74 11.33 -3.37
CA PHE A 4 2.58 11.23 -2.50
C PHE A 4 2.54 12.48 -1.60
N LYS A 5 1.62 13.39 -1.81
CA LYS A 5 1.40 14.57 -0.97
C LYS A 5 0.08 14.46 -0.22
N GLN A 6 -1.00 14.39 -0.97
CA GLN A 6 -2.35 14.19 -0.47
C GLN A 6 -3.06 13.16 -1.32
N HIS A 7 -3.95 12.39 -0.71
CA HIS A 7 -4.76 11.41 -1.42
C HIS A 7 -6.14 11.28 -0.77
N THR A 8 -7.18 11.53 -1.56
CA THR A 8 -8.55 11.21 -1.17
C THR A 8 -9.01 10.00 -1.96
N GLY A 9 -9.42 8.95 -1.27
CA GLY A 9 -9.76 7.70 -1.93
C GLY A 9 -10.86 6.92 -1.25
N LEU A 10 -11.55 6.09 -2.05
CA LEU A 10 -12.50 5.09 -1.57
C LEU A 10 -11.75 4.05 -0.72
N VAL A 11 -12.35 3.68 0.40
CA VAL A 11 -11.80 2.73 1.36
C VAL A 11 -12.37 1.33 1.11
N ALA A 12 -11.48 0.34 1.02
CA ALA A 12 -11.86 -1.07 1.03
C ALA A 12 -11.43 -1.72 2.36
N PRO A 13 -12.35 -2.38 3.09
CA PRO A 13 -12.03 -3.04 4.33
C PRO A 13 -11.58 -4.49 4.09
N LEU A 14 -10.42 -4.86 4.62
CA LEU A 14 -9.95 -6.23 4.70
C LEU A 14 -9.75 -6.60 6.17
N ASP A 15 -10.82 -6.91 6.87
CA ASP A 15 -10.79 -7.25 8.31
C ASP A 15 -10.18 -8.64 8.51
N ARG A 16 -8.88 -8.75 8.26
CA ARG A 16 -8.07 -9.94 8.46
C ARG A 16 -6.74 -9.56 9.10
N ALA A 17 -6.41 -10.23 10.19
CA ALA A 17 -5.09 -10.13 10.82
C ALA A 17 -4.11 -11.13 10.20
N ASN A 18 -2.80 -10.86 10.34
CA ASN A 18 -1.72 -11.73 9.89
C ASN A 18 -1.81 -12.10 8.40
N VAL A 19 -2.23 -11.16 7.56
CA VAL A 19 -2.22 -11.34 6.11
C VAL A 19 -0.78 -11.41 5.65
N ASP A 20 -0.36 -12.60 5.21
CA ASP A 20 1.00 -12.83 4.75
C ASP A 20 1.20 -12.51 3.26
N THR A 21 2.47 -12.44 2.84
CA THR A 21 2.81 -12.08 1.46
C THR A 21 2.42 -13.16 0.44
N ASP A 22 2.23 -14.43 0.85
CA ASP A 22 1.68 -15.47 -0.03
C ASP A 22 0.18 -15.30 -0.25
N GLN A 23 -0.53 -14.78 0.74
CA GLN A 23 -1.95 -14.43 0.62
C GLN A 23 -2.14 -13.15 -0.22
N ILE A 24 -1.22 -12.18 -0.11
CA ILE A 24 -1.25 -10.97 -0.95
C ILE A 24 -0.99 -11.34 -2.41
N ILE A 25 0.06 -12.14 -2.67
CA ILE A 25 0.38 -12.65 -4.00
C ILE A 25 0.95 -14.09 -3.91
N PRO A 26 0.23 -15.10 -4.45
CA PRO A 26 0.67 -16.49 -4.40
C PRO A 26 1.98 -16.76 -5.12
N LYS A 27 2.76 -17.71 -4.60
CA LYS A 27 4.13 -18.07 -5.07
C LYS A 27 4.21 -18.38 -6.55
N GLN A 28 3.17 -18.95 -7.14
CA GLN A 28 3.13 -19.33 -8.55
C GLN A 28 3.36 -18.15 -9.50
N PHE A 29 2.99 -16.93 -9.08
CA PHE A 29 3.13 -15.71 -9.89
C PHE A 29 4.51 -15.05 -9.76
N LEU A 30 5.36 -15.49 -8.82
CA LEU A 30 6.69 -14.91 -8.58
C LEU A 30 7.74 -15.29 -9.64
N LYS A 31 7.43 -16.22 -10.53
CA LYS A 31 8.33 -16.66 -11.62
C LYS A 31 8.29 -15.73 -12.84
N ARG A 32 7.40 -14.73 -12.85
CA ARG A 32 7.30 -13.76 -13.94
C ARG A 32 8.51 -12.85 -13.94
N ILE A 33 9.03 -12.58 -15.15
CA ILE A 33 10.19 -11.70 -15.38
C ILE A 33 9.72 -10.25 -15.50
N GLU A 34 8.51 -10.05 -15.99
CA GLU A 34 7.90 -8.74 -16.15
C GLU A 34 7.68 -8.09 -14.77
N ARG A 35 7.89 -6.78 -14.68
CA ARG A 35 7.63 -5.99 -13.47
C ARG A 35 6.23 -5.39 -13.42
N THR A 36 5.35 -5.78 -14.36
CA THR A 36 3.99 -5.25 -14.50
C THR A 36 2.98 -6.38 -14.68
N GLY A 37 1.69 -6.10 -14.44
CA GLY A 37 0.61 -7.06 -14.54
C GLY A 37 0.40 -7.88 -13.27
N PHE A 38 0.89 -7.41 -12.11
CA PHE A 38 0.71 -8.11 -10.84
C PHE A 38 -0.63 -7.77 -10.15
N GLY A 39 -1.28 -6.68 -10.52
CA GLY A 39 -2.54 -6.25 -9.90
C GLY A 39 -3.67 -7.27 -10.07
N GLU A 40 -3.70 -8.02 -11.17
CA GLU A 40 -4.67 -9.09 -11.40
C GLU A 40 -4.49 -10.29 -10.44
N PHE A 41 -3.29 -10.49 -9.89
CA PHE A 41 -2.97 -11.57 -8.97
C PHE A 41 -3.09 -11.17 -7.49
N LEU A 42 -3.44 -9.92 -7.20
CA LEU A 42 -3.66 -9.46 -5.83
C LEU A 42 -4.75 -10.32 -5.15
N PHE A 43 -4.41 -10.91 -4.01
CA PHE A 43 -5.29 -11.80 -3.24
C PHE A 43 -5.93 -12.91 -4.09
N PHE A 44 -5.20 -13.45 -5.05
CA PHE A 44 -5.71 -14.35 -6.08
C PHE A 44 -6.55 -15.50 -5.50
N ASP A 45 -6.01 -16.20 -4.49
CA ASP A 45 -6.67 -17.37 -3.88
C ASP A 45 -7.95 -17.00 -3.10
N TRP A 46 -8.14 -15.73 -2.79
CA TRP A 46 -9.37 -15.22 -2.16
C TRP A 46 -10.33 -14.61 -3.17
N ARG A 47 -9.78 -13.95 -4.20
CA ARG A 47 -10.57 -13.26 -5.22
C ARG A 47 -11.20 -14.17 -6.23
N TYR A 48 -10.62 -15.33 -6.45
CA TYR A 48 -11.11 -16.27 -7.48
C TYR A 48 -11.46 -17.61 -6.87
N LEU A 49 -12.47 -18.25 -7.48
CA LEU A 49 -12.85 -19.63 -7.20
C LEU A 49 -11.94 -20.59 -7.99
N SER A 50 -12.03 -21.89 -7.70
CA SER A 50 -11.22 -22.93 -8.36
C SER A 50 -11.44 -23.05 -9.87
N ASP A 51 -12.59 -22.59 -10.37
CA ASP A 51 -12.94 -22.52 -11.79
C ASP A 51 -12.48 -21.21 -12.47
N GLY A 52 -11.82 -20.32 -11.72
CA GLY A 52 -11.36 -19.00 -12.18
C GLY A 52 -12.42 -17.91 -12.14
N ALA A 53 -13.65 -18.19 -11.74
CA ALA A 53 -14.68 -17.18 -11.60
C ALA A 53 -14.40 -16.27 -10.39
N PRO A 54 -14.78 -14.97 -10.45
CA PRO A 54 -14.68 -14.09 -9.30
C PRO A 54 -15.46 -14.64 -8.10
N ASN A 55 -14.82 -14.69 -6.92
CA ASN A 55 -15.46 -15.11 -5.68
C ASN A 55 -16.38 -13.99 -5.16
N PRO A 56 -17.71 -14.15 -5.18
CA PRO A 56 -18.63 -13.10 -4.77
C PRO A 56 -18.62 -12.82 -3.27
N LYS A 57 -17.96 -13.67 -2.48
CA LYS A 57 -17.84 -13.50 -1.03
C LYS A 57 -16.58 -12.72 -0.64
N PHE A 58 -15.72 -12.38 -1.59
CA PHE A 58 -14.50 -11.64 -1.28
C PHE A 58 -14.73 -10.15 -1.44
N ILE A 59 -14.40 -9.39 -0.41
CA ILE A 59 -14.72 -7.98 -0.27
C ILE A 59 -14.32 -7.11 -1.47
N LEU A 60 -13.14 -7.33 -2.06
CA LEU A 60 -12.68 -6.53 -3.20
C LEU A 60 -13.39 -6.86 -4.52
N ASN A 61 -14.21 -7.91 -4.55
CA ASN A 61 -15.06 -8.24 -5.69
C ASN A 61 -16.47 -7.63 -5.56
N GLU A 62 -16.79 -7.02 -4.43
CA GLU A 62 -18.06 -6.30 -4.26
C GLU A 62 -18.04 -4.99 -5.07
N PRO A 63 -19.08 -4.72 -5.88
CA PRO A 63 -19.13 -3.51 -6.72
C PRO A 63 -18.93 -2.20 -5.97
N ARG A 64 -19.37 -2.12 -4.70
CA ARG A 64 -19.23 -0.93 -3.86
C ARG A 64 -17.78 -0.53 -3.56
N TYR A 65 -16.82 -1.44 -3.71
CA TYR A 65 -15.38 -1.19 -3.50
C TYR A 65 -14.58 -1.09 -4.80
N THR A 66 -15.26 -1.09 -5.94
CA THR A 66 -14.59 -0.92 -7.24
C THR A 66 -13.88 0.42 -7.30
N GLY A 67 -12.58 0.41 -7.63
CA GLY A 67 -11.76 1.62 -7.67
C GLY A 67 -11.30 2.10 -6.29
N ALA A 68 -11.42 1.28 -5.25
CA ALA A 68 -10.84 1.61 -3.95
C ALA A 68 -9.33 1.80 -4.06
N SER A 69 -8.83 2.86 -3.43
CA SER A 69 -7.42 3.24 -3.46
C SER A 69 -6.79 3.34 -2.06
N ILE A 70 -7.58 3.09 -1.02
CA ILE A 70 -7.13 2.97 0.37
C ILE A 70 -7.60 1.61 0.88
N LEU A 71 -6.65 0.78 1.34
CA LEU A 71 -6.95 -0.50 1.99
C LEU A 71 -6.86 -0.33 3.50
N VAL A 72 -7.89 -0.74 4.24
CA VAL A 72 -7.82 -0.87 5.69
C VAL A 72 -7.74 -2.35 6.05
N ALA A 73 -6.73 -2.75 6.81
CA ALA A 73 -6.44 -4.14 7.11
C ALA A 73 -6.24 -4.36 8.62
N GLY A 74 -6.41 -5.60 9.06
CA GLY A 74 -6.12 -6.02 10.42
C GLY A 74 -4.61 -6.02 10.72
N LYS A 75 -4.26 -6.29 11.99
CA LYS A 75 -2.88 -6.25 12.49
C LYS A 75 -1.91 -7.19 11.76
N ASN A 76 -0.61 -6.83 11.81
CA ASN A 76 0.50 -7.63 11.28
C ASN A 76 0.35 -7.93 9.77
N PHE A 77 -0.03 -6.89 9.02
CA PHE A 77 -0.22 -6.99 7.57
C PHE A 77 1.12 -7.12 6.84
N GLY A 78 1.18 -7.96 5.82
CA GLY A 78 2.38 -8.20 5.03
C GLY A 78 3.43 -9.06 5.74
N CYS A 79 3.03 -9.88 6.72
CA CYS A 79 3.94 -10.82 7.38
C CYS A 79 4.42 -11.94 6.42
N GLY A 80 5.32 -12.78 6.87
CA GLY A 80 5.89 -13.88 6.07
C GLY A 80 7.13 -13.47 5.31
N SER A 81 7.29 -13.97 4.08
CA SER A 81 8.51 -13.79 3.29
C SER A 81 8.67 -12.37 2.75
N SER A 82 9.94 -11.90 2.68
CA SER A 82 10.26 -10.61 2.07
C SER A 82 10.04 -10.65 0.56
N ARG A 83 8.97 -10.00 0.05
CA ARG A 83 8.62 -9.97 -1.37
C ARG A 83 8.19 -8.59 -1.83
N GLU A 84 8.93 -8.04 -2.76
CA GLU A 84 8.56 -6.79 -3.42
C GLU A 84 7.29 -6.90 -4.27
N HIS A 85 6.99 -8.11 -4.77
CA HIS A 85 5.79 -8.38 -5.56
C HIS A 85 4.48 -8.09 -4.81
N ALA A 86 4.48 -8.19 -3.47
CA ALA A 86 3.30 -7.89 -2.69
C ALA A 86 2.92 -6.39 -2.76
N PRO A 87 3.80 -5.41 -2.49
CA PRO A 87 3.53 -4.01 -2.77
C PRO A 87 3.22 -3.71 -4.24
N TRP A 88 3.88 -4.38 -5.20
CA TRP A 88 3.59 -4.18 -6.62
C TRP A 88 2.16 -4.57 -6.96
N SER A 89 1.69 -5.74 -6.51
CA SER A 89 0.32 -6.18 -6.77
C SER A 89 -0.73 -5.24 -6.15
N LEU A 90 -0.47 -4.72 -4.96
CA LEU A 90 -1.33 -3.73 -4.31
C LEU A 90 -1.36 -2.40 -5.07
N ALA A 91 -0.19 -1.88 -5.47
CA ALA A 91 -0.08 -0.63 -6.20
C ALA A 91 -0.73 -0.69 -7.58
N GLU A 92 -0.51 -1.79 -8.32
CA GLU A 92 -1.11 -1.98 -9.65
C GLU A 92 -2.60 -2.25 -9.60
N TYR A 93 -3.11 -2.83 -8.51
CA TYR A 93 -4.55 -2.94 -8.30
C TYR A 93 -5.22 -1.58 -8.10
N GLY A 94 -4.44 -0.58 -7.64
CA GLY A 94 -4.89 0.80 -7.47
C GLY A 94 -4.73 1.36 -6.06
N PHE A 95 -4.22 0.58 -5.11
CA PHE A 95 -4.01 1.08 -3.76
C PHE A 95 -2.83 2.04 -3.68
N ARG A 96 -3.06 3.20 -3.06
CA ARG A 96 -2.05 4.23 -2.79
C ARG A 96 -1.62 4.23 -1.33
N ALA A 97 -2.51 3.84 -0.44
CA ALA A 97 -2.24 3.76 0.99
C ALA A 97 -2.86 2.50 1.59
N ILE A 98 -2.24 2.01 2.63
CA ILE A 98 -2.74 0.92 3.47
C ILE A 98 -2.78 1.42 4.90
N ILE A 99 -3.87 1.18 5.63
CA ILE A 99 -4.04 1.53 7.03
C ILE A 99 -4.15 0.23 7.83
N SER A 100 -3.34 0.08 8.88
CA SER A 100 -3.36 -1.08 9.76
C SER A 100 -2.87 -0.67 11.16
N THR A 101 -3.05 -1.55 12.14
CA THR A 101 -2.47 -1.36 13.48
C THR A 101 -1.00 -1.73 13.55
N SER A 102 -0.50 -2.58 12.63
CA SER A 102 0.92 -2.95 12.51
C SER A 102 1.22 -3.65 11.20
N TYR A 103 2.48 -3.60 10.79
CA TYR A 103 3.02 -4.25 9.60
C TYR A 103 4.24 -5.09 9.94
N ALA A 104 4.59 -6.03 9.05
CA ALA A 104 5.94 -6.56 9.01
C ALA A 104 6.90 -5.49 8.47
N ASP A 105 8.06 -5.31 9.12
CA ASP A 105 9.00 -4.23 8.83
C ASP A 105 9.45 -4.21 7.37
N ILE A 106 9.79 -5.38 6.82
CA ILE A 106 10.25 -5.50 5.43
C ILE A 106 9.14 -5.12 4.45
N PHE A 107 7.90 -5.55 4.71
CA PHE A 107 6.77 -5.17 3.87
C PHE A 107 6.53 -3.66 3.87
N ALA A 108 6.52 -3.03 5.05
CA ALA A 108 6.36 -1.58 5.16
C ALA A 108 7.45 -0.82 4.41
N ASN A 109 8.72 -1.24 4.55
CA ASN A 109 9.83 -0.65 3.82
C ASN A 109 9.69 -0.80 2.30
N ASN A 110 9.24 -1.97 1.83
CA ASN A 110 8.99 -2.20 0.41
C ASN A 110 7.83 -1.34 -0.11
N CYS A 111 6.79 -1.08 0.71
CA CYS A 111 5.73 -0.13 0.36
C CYS A 111 6.29 1.27 0.10
N PHE A 112 7.10 1.81 1.02
CA PHE A 112 7.72 3.13 0.88
C PHE A 112 8.57 3.23 -0.40
N LYS A 113 9.39 2.23 -0.69
CA LYS A 113 10.24 2.17 -1.90
C LYS A 113 9.44 2.16 -3.21
N ASN A 114 8.19 1.69 -3.15
CA ASN A 114 7.28 1.63 -4.30
C ASN A 114 6.25 2.77 -4.32
N GLY A 115 6.41 3.81 -3.50
CA GLY A 115 5.52 4.99 -3.50
C GLY A 115 4.15 4.75 -2.88
N MET A 116 4.01 3.69 -2.11
CA MET A 116 2.81 3.38 -1.34
C MET A 116 3.02 3.78 0.13
N LEU A 117 2.00 4.36 0.74
CA LEU A 117 2.04 4.83 2.12
C LEU A 117 1.41 3.80 3.09
N PRO A 118 2.20 3.02 3.84
CA PRO A 118 1.68 2.24 4.96
C PRO A 118 1.50 3.16 6.19
N ILE A 119 0.28 3.19 6.73
CA ILE A 119 -0.10 4.04 7.86
C ILE A 119 -0.42 3.15 9.06
N VAL A 120 0.23 3.42 10.19
CA VAL A 120 -0.07 2.79 11.47
C VAL A 120 -0.99 3.70 12.26
N LEU A 121 -2.15 3.19 12.65
CA LEU A 121 -3.11 3.88 13.53
C LEU A 121 -3.44 3.01 14.75
N PRO A 122 -3.90 3.63 15.86
CA PRO A 122 -4.42 2.90 17.01
C PRO A 122 -5.57 1.95 16.62
N GLU A 123 -5.69 0.83 17.29
CA GLU A 123 -6.70 -0.19 17.00
C GLU A 123 -8.12 0.37 17.04
N SER A 124 -8.41 1.25 18.00
CA SER A 124 -9.72 1.90 18.10
C SER A 124 -10.09 2.70 16.86
N VAL A 125 -9.10 3.40 16.25
CA VAL A 125 -9.31 4.18 15.02
C VAL A 125 -9.49 3.26 13.81
N VAL A 126 -8.70 2.19 13.72
CA VAL A 126 -8.84 1.20 12.63
C VAL A 126 -10.21 0.53 12.68
N LEU A 127 -10.68 0.15 13.87
CA LEU A 127 -12.03 -0.42 14.04
C LEU A 127 -13.13 0.57 13.69
N GLU A 128 -12.98 1.84 14.05
CA GLU A 128 -13.90 2.90 13.66
C GLU A 128 -13.95 3.07 12.13
N ILE A 129 -12.80 3.02 11.43
CA ILE A 129 -12.77 3.09 9.98
C ILE A 129 -13.47 1.87 9.36
N PHE A 130 -13.28 0.66 9.89
CA PHE A 130 -14.00 -0.53 9.44
C PHE A 130 -15.51 -0.34 9.56
N GLN A 131 -15.98 0.10 10.73
CA GLN A 131 -17.41 0.35 10.96
C GLN A 131 -17.96 1.39 9.97
N ARG A 132 -17.31 2.54 9.85
CA ARG A 132 -17.73 3.62 8.93
C ARG A 132 -17.78 3.15 7.47
N THR A 133 -16.82 2.33 7.06
CA THR A 133 -16.79 1.76 5.70
C THR A 133 -17.96 0.80 5.45
N GLN A 134 -18.41 0.07 6.46
CA GLN A 134 -19.59 -0.81 6.35
C GLN A 134 -20.90 -0.03 6.32
N GLU A 135 -21.02 0.98 7.18
CA GLU A 135 -22.24 1.78 7.34
C GLU A 135 -22.47 2.79 6.21
N ASN A 136 -21.38 3.28 5.58
CA ASN A 136 -21.46 4.33 4.55
C ASN A 136 -20.95 3.79 3.20
N GLU A 137 -21.84 3.59 2.25
CA GLU A 137 -21.45 3.25 0.88
C GLU A 137 -20.67 4.41 0.26
N GLY A 138 -19.56 4.08 -0.41
CA GLY A 138 -18.69 5.10 -1.00
C GLY A 138 -17.82 5.85 0.00
N TYR A 139 -17.64 5.33 1.23
CA TYR A 139 -16.84 5.95 2.27
C TYR A 139 -15.41 6.26 1.79
N LYS A 140 -15.00 7.50 2.00
CA LYS A 140 -13.67 8.00 1.60
C LYS A 140 -12.89 8.54 2.78
N LEU A 141 -11.58 8.40 2.69
CA LEU A 141 -10.62 9.06 3.58
C LEU A 141 -9.77 10.05 2.78
N ASN A 142 -9.42 11.15 3.41
CA ASN A 142 -8.38 12.06 2.97
C ASN A 142 -7.12 11.83 3.81
N ILE A 143 -6.01 11.57 3.13
CA ILE A 143 -4.69 11.36 3.72
C ILE A 143 -3.80 12.53 3.29
N ASP A 144 -3.28 13.27 4.27
CA ASP A 144 -2.32 14.36 4.07
C ASP A 144 -0.98 13.94 4.67
N LEU A 145 0.01 13.68 3.81
CA LEU A 145 1.33 13.23 4.26
C LEU A 145 2.14 14.38 4.88
N GLU A 146 1.96 15.60 4.41
CA GLU A 146 2.68 16.75 4.97
C GLU A 146 2.28 16.99 6.42
N LYS A 147 0.97 16.94 6.71
CA LYS A 147 0.41 17.07 8.06
C LYS A 147 0.41 15.77 8.84
N GLN A 148 0.64 14.63 8.17
CA GLN A 148 0.55 13.28 8.73
C GLN A 148 -0.82 13.04 9.40
N THR A 149 -1.89 13.31 8.65
CA THR A 149 -3.27 13.16 9.13
C THR A 149 -4.11 12.31 8.19
N VAL A 150 -5.05 11.56 8.78
CA VAL A 150 -6.13 10.86 8.10
C VAL A 150 -7.43 11.46 8.59
N THR A 151 -8.27 11.92 7.67
CA THR A 151 -9.56 12.55 7.99
C THR A 151 -10.66 12.04 7.07
N ASP A 152 -11.90 12.19 7.48
CA ASP A 152 -13.09 12.02 6.64
C ASP A 152 -14.01 13.25 6.72
N GLU A 153 -15.14 13.18 6.02
CA GLU A 153 -16.14 14.26 6.00
C GLU A 153 -17.14 14.20 7.17
N ILE A 154 -17.10 13.12 7.99
CA ILE A 154 -18.07 12.86 9.05
C ILE A 154 -17.45 12.84 10.46
N GLY A 155 -16.26 13.44 10.61
CA GLY A 155 -15.67 13.78 11.90
C GLY A 155 -14.52 12.88 12.37
N LEU A 156 -14.01 11.93 11.55
CA LEU A 156 -12.76 11.24 11.85
C LEU A 156 -11.59 12.19 11.63
N SER A 157 -10.70 12.24 12.60
CA SER A 157 -9.41 12.92 12.48
C SER A 157 -8.38 12.19 13.33
N ALA A 158 -7.38 11.60 12.67
CA ALA A 158 -6.31 10.85 13.33
C ALA A 158 -4.95 11.26 12.76
N SER A 159 -3.94 11.31 13.61
CA SER A 159 -2.55 11.55 13.19
C SER A 159 -1.76 10.24 13.14
N PHE A 160 -0.80 10.18 12.23
CA PHE A 160 0.14 9.07 12.10
C PHE A 160 1.58 9.56 12.06
N GLN A 161 2.53 8.65 12.21
CA GLN A 161 3.95 8.97 12.19
C GLN A 161 4.64 8.25 11.03
N VAL A 162 5.46 8.98 10.31
CA VAL A 162 6.38 8.46 9.28
C VAL A 162 7.74 9.10 9.53
N SER A 163 8.83 8.34 9.36
CA SER A 163 10.17 8.91 9.51
C SER A 163 10.40 10.06 8.51
N GLU A 164 11.16 11.06 8.91
CA GLU A 164 11.45 12.24 8.06
C GLU A 164 12.05 11.84 6.71
N PHE A 165 12.89 10.81 6.69
CA PHE A 165 13.48 10.29 5.45
C PHE A 165 12.45 9.66 4.52
N GLN A 166 11.57 8.80 5.03
CA GLN A 166 10.50 8.18 4.25
C GLN A 166 9.48 9.20 3.75
N LYS A 167 9.13 10.17 4.61
CA LYS A 167 8.27 11.29 4.26
C LYS A 167 8.86 12.10 3.10
N TYR A 168 10.14 12.48 3.20
CA TYR A 168 10.85 13.18 2.14
C TYR A 168 10.86 12.40 0.83
N CYS A 169 11.21 11.11 0.85
CA CYS A 169 11.22 10.28 -0.36
C CYS A 169 9.85 10.20 -1.04
N LEU A 170 8.77 10.03 -0.25
CA LEU A 170 7.42 10.00 -0.80
C LEU A 170 6.97 11.36 -1.35
N LEU A 171 7.23 12.47 -0.65
CA LEU A 171 6.86 13.81 -1.11
C LEU A 171 7.54 14.18 -2.44
N GLU A 172 8.82 13.82 -2.56
CA GLU A 172 9.64 14.09 -3.76
C GLU A 172 9.51 13.03 -4.86
N GLY A 173 8.86 11.89 -4.57
CA GLY A 173 8.75 10.78 -5.52
C GLY A 173 10.07 10.04 -5.77
N LEU A 174 10.96 9.98 -4.78
CA LEU A 174 12.30 9.41 -4.89
C LEU A 174 12.33 7.96 -4.43
N ASP A 175 12.77 7.08 -5.30
CA ASP A 175 13.21 5.73 -4.97
C ASP A 175 14.75 5.68 -4.76
N ASP A 176 15.28 4.50 -4.47
CA ASP A 176 16.73 4.32 -4.22
C ASP A 176 17.58 4.80 -5.41
N ILE A 177 17.08 4.63 -6.65
CA ILE A 177 17.77 5.09 -7.87
C ILE A 177 17.68 6.62 -7.96
N GLY A 178 16.49 7.19 -7.75
CA GLY A 178 16.29 8.64 -7.76
C GLY A 178 17.14 9.37 -6.73
N LEU A 179 17.33 8.78 -5.54
CA LEU A 179 18.25 9.30 -4.52
C LEU A 179 19.70 9.29 -4.98
N THR A 180 20.14 8.19 -5.62
CA THR A 180 21.51 8.07 -6.15
C THR A 180 21.77 9.08 -7.28
N LEU A 181 20.82 9.25 -8.18
CA LEU A 181 20.92 10.17 -9.32
C LEU A 181 21.03 11.65 -8.90
N ARG A 182 20.62 12.01 -7.66
CA ARG A 182 20.88 13.37 -7.12
C ARG A 182 22.37 13.67 -6.94
N HIS A 183 23.22 12.65 -6.96
CA HIS A 183 24.68 12.75 -6.86
C HIS A 183 25.40 12.46 -8.18
N GLU A 184 24.69 12.55 -9.32
CA GLU A 184 25.21 12.17 -10.65
C GLU A 184 26.52 12.90 -10.99
N ASP A 185 26.62 14.20 -10.69
CA ASP A 185 27.85 14.98 -10.96
C ASP A 185 29.04 14.45 -10.15
N ALA A 186 28.81 14.10 -8.87
CA ALA A 186 29.85 13.52 -8.01
C ALA A 186 30.27 12.12 -8.45
N ILE A 187 29.32 11.31 -8.92
CA ILE A 187 29.56 9.96 -9.46
C ILE A 187 30.39 10.07 -10.73
N THR A 188 30.00 10.95 -11.66
CA THR A 188 30.70 11.19 -12.92
C THR A 188 32.14 11.70 -12.68
N ALA A 189 32.32 12.63 -11.75
CA ALA A 189 33.64 13.11 -11.36
C ALA A 189 34.51 11.99 -10.80
N TYR A 190 33.96 11.13 -9.96
CA TYR A 190 34.67 9.99 -9.39
C TYR A 190 35.08 8.96 -10.46
N GLU A 191 34.17 8.62 -11.38
CA GLU A 191 34.43 7.69 -12.48
C GLU A 191 35.53 8.21 -13.41
N ALA A 192 35.57 9.53 -13.68
CA ALA A 192 36.61 10.14 -14.50
C ALA A 192 38.03 10.00 -13.91
N THR A 193 38.14 9.84 -12.59
CA THR A 193 39.45 9.67 -11.92
C THR A 193 39.95 8.22 -11.90
N ARG A 194 39.13 7.26 -12.35
CA ARG A 194 39.43 5.81 -12.32
C ARG A 194 39.76 5.19 -13.67
N LYS A 195 40.14 6.01 -14.68
CA LYS A 195 40.63 5.53 -15.97
C LYS A 195 42.09 5.08 -15.92
#